data_e7237c9268a8188bef62dec0c277dc01
#
_entry.id   e7237c9268a8188bef62dec0c277dc01
#
_cell.length_a   1.000
_cell.length_b   1.000
_cell.length_c   1.000
_cell.angle_alpha   90.00
_cell.angle_beta   90.00
_cell.angle_gamma   90.00
#
_symmetry.space_group_name_H-M   'P 1'
#
loop_
_entity.id
_entity.type
_entity.pdbx_description
1 polymer ?
#
loop_
_entity_poly.entity_id
_entity_poly.type
_entity_poly.pdbx_seq_one_letter_code
_entity_poly.pdbx_strand_id
1 'polypeptide(L)'
;MKTRAVNHPKIFDLPKLRDRVHVFRDRARAGKVLASMLDEYRGSDALVMGIPAGGTAVAVEIARELHLPLDIAVVSKITLPWNSEAGYGAVAFDGTVMLNEELLSRLNLSDHEIQTGIKKTEQKVARRVTMFRGDRPLPDFKRPIILVDDGLASGFTLRVAIKALRGNGAGNLILAVPTAHSESMQMILEEVEAIYCPNLRSGLSFAVADAYELWSDLGEQDVVRILQGFGNASGAV
;
A
#
# COMPACT_ATOMS: atom_id res chain seq x y z
N MET A 1 2.55 -6.56 37.47
CA MET A 1 2.03 -6.21 36.13
C MET A 1 3.00 -5.21 35.51
N LYS A 2 3.82 -5.65 34.55
CA LYS A 2 4.70 -4.74 33.81
C LYS A 2 3.86 -4.09 32.70
N THR A 3 3.54 -2.81 32.83
CA THR A 3 2.99 -1.98 31.77
C THR A 3 3.94 -2.05 30.58
N ARG A 4 3.54 -2.72 29.49
CA ARG A 4 4.20 -2.57 28.20
C ARG A 4 4.10 -1.09 27.85
N ALA A 5 5.22 -0.41 27.76
CA ALA A 5 5.30 0.90 27.14
C ALA A 5 4.78 0.73 25.71
N VAL A 6 3.65 1.34 25.39
CA VAL A 6 3.14 1.42 24.03
C VAL A 6 4.12 2.33 23.31
N ASN A 7 4.99 1.74 22.51
CA ASN A 7 5.90 2.47 21.66
C ASN A 7 5.01 3.06 20.55
N HIS A 8 4.66 4.35 20.64
CA HIS A 8 3.91 5.02 19.59
C HIS A 8 4.70 4.94 18.29
N PRO A 9 4.06 4.58 17.17
CA PRO A 9 4.72 4.54 15.88
C PRO A 9 5.34 5.91 15.57
N LYS A 10 6.56 5.89 15.05
CA LYS A 10 7.28 7.11 14.67
C LYS A 10 6.85 7.52 13.28
N ILE A 11 6.52 8.78 13.09
CA ILE A 11 6.29 9.38 11.78
C ILE A 11 7.56 10.10 11.36
N PHE A 12 8.11 9.70 10.22
CA PHE A 12 9.25 10.32 9.56
C PHE A 12 8.76 11.06 8.33
N ASP A 13 8.93 12.38 8.31
CA ASP A 13 8.54 13.22 7.19
C ASP A 13 9.66 14.22 6.83
N LEU A 14 9.47 14.93 5.71
CA LEU A 14 10.36 15.99 5.29
C LEU A 14 9.64 17.35 5.44
N PRO A 15 9.93 18.14 6.49
CA PRO A 15 9.20 19.40 6.77
C PRO A 15 9.16 20.36 5.58
N LYS A 16 10.20 20.37 4.73
CA LYS A 16 10.29 21.20 3.53
C LYS A 16 9.26 20.82 2.44
N LEU A 17 8.67 19.62 2.52
CA LEU A 17 7.68 19.13 1.54
C LEU A 17 6.25 19.18 2.08
N ARG A 18 6.03 19.49 3.37
CA ARG A 18 4.69 19.55 3.95
C ARG A 18 3.80 20.53 3.22
N ASP A 19 2.54 20.15 3.07
CA ASP A 19 1.46 20.96 2.47
C ASP A 19 1.77 21.51 1.06
N ARG A 20 2.70 20.86 0.34
CA ARG A 20 3.06 21.24 -1.02
C ARG A 20 2.50 20.25 -2.03
N VAL A 21 2.27 20.72 -3.25
CA VAL A 21 1.89 19.93 -4.43
C VAL A 21 3.06 19.86 -5.41
N HIS A 22 3.02 18.90 -6.34
CA HIS A 22 4.03 18.70 -7.38
C HIS A 22 5.46 18.61 -6.84
N VAL A 23 5.63 17.88 -5.72
CA VAL A 23 6.93 17.73 -5.03
C VAL A 23 7.77 16.59 -5.59
N PHE A 24 7.15 15.67 -6.34
CA PHE A 24 7.83 14.59 -7.03
C PHE A 24 7.57 14.68 -8.53
N ARG A 25 8.62 14.48 -9.33
CA ARG A 25 8.44 14.38 -10.78
C ARG A 25 7.47 13.26 -11.14
N ASP A 26 7.68 12.07 -10.59
CA ASP A 26 6.94 10.84 -10.85
C ASP A 26 7.08 9.86 -9.66
N ARG A 27 6.43 8.68 -9.75
CA ARG A 27 6.49 7.63 -8.72
C ARG A 27 7.91 7.08 -8.52
N ALA A 28 8.72 7.02 -9.57
CA ALA A 28 10.10 6.55 -9.46
C ALA A 28 10.94 7.54 -8.62
N ARG A 29 10.80 8.85 -8.86
CA ARG A 29 11.47 9.86 -8.05
C ARG A 29 11.02 9.82 -6.58
N ALA A 30 9.74 9.61 -6.35
CA ALA A 30 9.18 9.47 -5.00
C ALA A 30 9.75 8.24 -4.28
N GLY A 31 9.87 7.10 -4.98
CA GLY A 31 10.51 5.89 -4.46
C GLY A 31 11.96 6.10 -4.03
N LYS A 32 12.75 6.83 -4.81
CA LYS A 32 14.13 7.17 -4.45
C LYS A 32 14.23 8.07 -3.23
N VAL A 33 13.29 9.02 -3.05
CA VAL A 33 13.24 9.84 -1.83
C VAL A 33 12.91 8.98 -0.62
N LEU A 34 11.93 8.08 -0.73
CA LEU A 34 11.59 7.14 0.34
C LEU A 34 12.74 6.18 0.66
N ALA A 35 13.43 5.66 -0.35
CA ALA A 35 14.61 4.82 -0.14
C ALA A 35 15.69 5.53 0.70
N SER A 36 15.93 6.82 0.41
CA SER A 36 16.87 7.60 1.21
C SER A 36 16.44 7.78 2.67
N MET A 37 15.12 7.82 2.94
CA MET A 37 14.58 7.89 4.30
C MET A 37 14.63 6.54 5.02
N LEU A 38 14.58 5.45 4.28
CA LEU A 38 14.59 4.05 4.75
C LEU A 38 16.00 3.43 4.74
N ASP A 39 17.07 4.24 4.69
CA ASP A 39 18.45 3.76 4.50
C ASP A 39 18.90 2.78 5.60
N GLU A 40 18.32 2.85 6.79
CA GLU A 40 18.57 1.91 7.89
C GLU A 40 18.22 0.46 7.54
N TYR A 41 17.35 0.23 6.54
CA TYR A 41 16.96 -1.11 6.06
C TYR A 41 17.84 -1.63 4.92
N ARG A 42 18.82 -0.85 4.45
CA ARG A 42 19.69 -1.24 3.32
C ARG A 42 20.38 -2.58 3.57
N GLY A 43 20.19 -3.52 2.64
CA GLY A 43 20.79 -4.85 2.71
C GLY A 43 20.36 -5.69 3.91
N SER A 44 19.29 -5.29 4.62
CA SER A 44 18.70 -6.08 5.71
C SER A 44 17.89 -7.27 5.16
N ASP A 45 17.25 -8.01 6.05
CA ASP A 45 16.28 -9.05 5.69
C ASP A 45 14.87 -8.52 5.43
N ALA A 46 14.64 -7.20 5.46
CA ALA A 46 13.33 -6.61 5.22
C ALA A 46 12.79 -6.97 3.82
N LEU A 47 11.46 -7.10 3.74
CA LEU A 47 10.74 -7.34 2.49
C LEU A 47 9.96 -6.09 2.10
N VAL A 48 10.18 -5.58 0.90
CA VAL A 48 9.37 -4.51 0.33
C VAL A 48 8.12 -5.12 -0.30
N MET A 49 6.94 -4.62 0.07
CA MET A 49 5.66 -5.08 -0.49
C MET A 49 4.87 -3.92 -1.08
N GLY A 50 4.76 -3.88 -2.41
CA GLY A 50 3.99 -2.84 -3.11
C GLY A 50 2.50 -3.15 -3.20
N ILE A 51 1.63 -2.18 -2.93
CA ILE A 51 0.20 -2.30 -3.22
C ILE A 51 -0.04 -1.90 -4.69
N PRO A 52 -0.52 -2.82 -5.55
CA PRO A 52 -0.74 -2.50 -6.95
C PRO A 52 -2.01 -1.64 -7.15
N ALA A 53 -2.02 -0.74 -8.14
CA ALA A 53 -0.99 -0.63 -9.17
C ALA A 53 0.10 0.41 -8.82
N GLY A 54 -0.25 1.59 -8.35
CA GLY A 54 0.67 2.73 -8.16
C GLY A 54 1.80 2.46 -7.18
N GLY A 55 1.51 1.80 -6.05
CA GLY A 55 2.50 1.45 -5.05
C GLY A 55 3.61 0.52 -5.57
N THR A 56 3.35 -0.29 -6.61
CA THR A 56 4.37 -1.14 -7.23
C THR A 56 5.51 -0.31 -7.82
N ALA A 57 5.19 0.80 -8.50
CA ALA A 57 6.21 1.65 -9.12
C ALA A 57 7.10 2.36 -8.10
N VAL A 58 6.56 2.70 -6.93
CA VAL A 58 7.32 3.26 -5.80
C VAL A 58 8.16 2.17 -5.14
N ALA A 59 7.56 0.99 -4.88
CA ALA A 59 8.18 -0.14 -4.19
C ALA A 59 9.40 -0.68 -4.93
N VAL A 60 9.35 -0.76 -6.26
CA VAL A 60 10.47 -1.20 -7.10
C VAL A 60 11.70 -0.32 -6.90
N GLU A 61 11.54 1.00 -6.84
CA GLU A 61 12.66 1.90 -6.64
C GLU A 61 13.24 1.77 -5.20
N ILE A 62 12.37 1.62 -4.19
CA ILE A 62 12.82 1.36 -2.82
C ILE A 62 13.62 0.06 -2.76
N ALA A 63 13.07 -1.04 -3.30
CA ALA A 63 13.72 -2.35 -3.28
C ALA A 63 15.07 -2.35 -4.01
N ARG A 64 15.14 -1.66 -5.17
CA ARG A 64 16.37 -1.53 -5.96
C ARG A 64 17.45 -0.72 -5.24
N GLU A 65 17.09 0.46 -4.72
CA GLU A 65 18.03 1.35 -4.05
C GLU A 65 18.55 0.76 -2.73
N LEU A 66 17.71 0.01 -2.00
CA LEU A 66 18.06 -0.60 -0.72
C LEU A 66 18.61 -2.02 -0.82
N HIS A 67 18.66 -2.62 -2.03
CA HIS A 67 19.01 -4.02 -2.26
C HIS A 67 18.16 -5.01 -1.44
N LEU A 68 16.84 -4.79 -1.45
CA LEU A 68 15.87 -5.61 -0.73
C LEU A 68 15.03 -6.46 -1.70
N PRO A 69 14.55 -7.62 -1.24
CA PRO A 69 13.57 -8.40 -2.00
C PRO A 69 12.24 -7.63 -2.12
N LEU A 70 11.54 -7.88 -3.23
CA LEU A 70 10.25 -7.27 -3.57
C LEU A 70 9.17 -8.33 -3.72
N ASP A 71 7.99 -8.04 -3.18
CA ASP A 71 6.75 -8.77 -3.47
C ASP A 71 5.55 -7.80 -3.54
N ILE A 72 4.36 -8.32 -3.81
CA ILE A 72 3.15 -7.54 -4.07
C ILE A 72 2.05 -7.91 -3.07
N ALA A 73 1.51 -6.90 -2.40
CA ALA A 73 0.34 -7.00 -1.55
C ALA A 73 -0.93 -6.66 -2.35
N VAL A 74 -1.49 -7.63 -3.07
CA VAL A 74 -2.69 -7.40 -3.89
C VAL A 74 -3.88 -7.08 -2.99
N VAL A 75 -4.48 -5.91 -3.20
CA VAL A 75 -5.77 -5.52 -2.60
C VAL A 75 -6.65 -4.94 -3.69
N SER A 76 -7.95 -5.19 -3.62
CA SER A 76 -8.93 -4.59 -4.55
C SER A 76 -10.15 -4.10 -3.80
N LYS A 77 -10.61 -2.90 -4.15
CA LYS A 77 -11.87 -2.33 -3.64
C LYS A 77 -13.06 -3.18 -4.09
N ILE A 78 -14.02 -3.35 -3.19
CA ILE A 78 -15.37 -3.84 -3.51
C ILE A 78 -16.16 -2.61 -3.91
N THR A 79 -16.44 -2.46 -5.21
CA THR A 79 -17.05 -1.26 -5.77
C THR A 79 -18.58 -1.33 -5.76
N LEU A 80 -19.22 -0.18 -5.77
CA LEU A 80 -20.66 -0.09 -5.88
C LEU A 80 -21.13 -0.65 -7.24
N PRO A 81 -22.30 -1.31 -7.32
CA PRO A 81 -22.81 -1.85 -8.58
C PRO A 81 -22.98 -0.82 -9.70
N TRP A 82 -23.25 0.44 -9.32
CA TRP A 82 -23.48 1.58 -10.22
C TRP A 82 -22.30 2.56 -10.32
N ASN A 83 -21.23 2.35 -9.55
CA ASN A 83 -20.06 3.25 -9.55
C ASN A 83 -18.78 2.46 -9.27
N SER A 84 -17.96 2.28 -10.29
CA SER A 84 -16.69 1.55 -10.21
C SER A 84 -15.58 2.29 -9.44
N GLU A 85 -15.72 3.59 -9.20
CA GLU A 85 -14.73 4.40 -8.49
C GLU A 85 -14.97 4.40 -6.97
N ALA A 86 -16.23 4.33 -6.54
CA ALA A 86 -16.60 4.27 -5.14
C ALA A 86 -16.58 2.83 -4.62
N GLY A 87 -15.93 2.62 -3.48
CA GLY A 87 -15.83 1.30 -2.84
C GLY A 87 -16.43 1.33 -1.43
N TYR A 88 -17.14 0.26 -1.07
CA TYR A 88 -17.69 0.06 0.27
C TYR A 88 -16.95 -1.01 1.08
N GLY A 89 -15.87 -1.54 0.52
CA GLY A 89 -15.03 -2.53 1.16
C GLY A 89 -13.79 -2.80 0.33
N ALA A 90 -12.98 -3.77 0.76
CA ALA A 90 -11.88 -4.30 -0.03
C ALA A 90 -11.55 -5.74 0.37
N VAL A 91 -10.90 -6.45 -0.55
CA VAL A 91 -10.41 -7.83 -0.40
C VAL A 91 -8.90 -7.85 -0.62
N ALA A 92 -8.16 -8.52 0.27
CA ALA A 92 -6.72 -8.70 0.17
C ALA A 92 -6.34 -10.05 -0.44
N PHE A 93 -5.04 -10.19 -0.73
CA PHE A 93 -4.39 -11.34 -1.40
C PHE A 93 -4.62 -12.70 -0.72
N ASP A 94 -4.92 -12.73 0.57
CA ASP A 94 -5.16 -13.91 1.39
C ASP A 94 -6.65 -14.22 1.60
N GLY A 95 -7.55 -13.45 0.96
CA GLY A 95 -8.99 -13.54 1.14
C GLY A 95 -9.54 -12.70 2.31
N THR A 96 -8.69 -11.95 3.03
CA THR A 96 -9.17 -11.02 4.08
C THR A 96 -10.11 -9.99 3.46
N VAL A 97 -11.34 -9.92 3.99
CA VAL A 97 -12.37 -8.93 3.61
C VAL A 97 -12.53 -7.91 4.73
N MET A 98 -12.62 -6.64 4.37
CA MET A 98 -13.11 -5.58 5.26
C MET A 98 -14.19 -4.77 4.55
N LEU A 99 -15.27 -4.49 5.26
CA LEU A 99 -16.37 -3.65 4.82
C LEU A 99 -16.35 -2.32 5.58
N ASN A 100 -16.76 -1.26 4.93
CA ASN A 100 -16.99 0.03 5.57
C ASN A 100 -18.44 0.08 6.06
N GLU A 101 -18.64 -0.37 7.30
CA GLU A 101 -19.97 -0.50 7.92
C GLU A 101 -20.71 0.85 7.99
N GLU A 102 -19.97 1.94 8.26
CA GLU A 102 -20.57 3.28 8.28
C GLU A 102 -21.10 3.69 6.91
N LEU A 103 -20.37 3.39 5.84
CA LEU A 103 -20.83 3.65 4.48
C LEU A 103 -21.98 2.73 4.11
N LEU A 104 -21.87 1.43 4.43
CA LEU A 104 -22.91 0.43 4.14
C LEU A 104 -24.24 0.78 4.81
N SER A 105 -24.24 1.31 6.03
CA SER A 105 -25.46 1.73 6.73
C SER A 105 -26.23 2.86 6.01
N ARG A 106 -25.55 3.59 5.13
CA ARG A 106 -26.12 4.68 4.31
C ARG A 106 -26.48 4.25 2.89
N LEU A 107 -26.08 3.04 2.51
CA LEU A 107 -26.32 2.46 1.19
C LEU A 107 -27.46 1.44 1.30
N ASN A 108 -28.44 1.53 0.40
CA ASN A 108 -29.53 0.53 0.32
C ASN A 108 -29.08 -0.70 -0.47
N LEU A 109 -27.98 -1.33 -0.06
CA LEU A 109 -27.52 -2.58 -0.65
C LEU A 109 -28.15 -3.76 0.10
N SER A 110 -28.69 -4.70 -0.63
CA SER A 110 -29.12 -5.99 -0.08
C SER A 110 -27.92 -6.87 0.26
N ASP A 111 -28.11 -7.82 1.19
CA ASP A 111 -27.08 -8.81 1.53
C ASP A 111 -26.60 -9.58 0.28
N HIS A 112 -27.51 -9.87 -0.65
CA HIS A 112 -27.17 -10.53 -1.91
C HIS A 112 -26.23 -9.69 -2.78
N GLU A 113 -26.45 -8.38 -2.90
CA GLU A 113 -25.55 -7.47 -3.65
C GLU A 113 -24.19 -7.37 -2.99
N ILE A 114 -24.15 -7.27 -1.65
CA ILE A 114 -22.90 -7.25 -0.88
C ILE A 114 -22.10 -8.53 -1.11
N GLN A 115 -22.72 -9.71 -0.96
CA GLN A 115 -22.06 -10.99 -1.16
C GLN A 115 -21.59 -11.17 -2.61
N THR A 116 -22.39 -10.72 -3.58
CA THR A 116 -22.00 -10.74 -5.00
C THR A 116 -20.78 -9.86 -5.26
N GLY A 117 -20.74 -8.66 -4.68
CA GLY A 117 -19.59 -7.75 -4.78
C GLY A 117 -18.31 -8.33 -4.16
N ILE A 118 -18.43 -8.96 -2.98
CA ILE A 118 -17.31 -9.65 -2.32
C ILE A 118 -16.77 -10.76 -3.25
N LYS A 119 -17.63 -11.69 -3.67
CA LYS A 119 -17.23 -12.83 -4.52
C LYS A 119 -16.57 -12.40 -5.84
N LYS A 120 -17.12 -11.38 -6.50
CA LYS A 120 -16.52 -10.79 -7.71
C LYS A 120 -15.12 -10.22 -7.44
N THR A 121 -14.96 -9.58 -6.29
CA THR A 121 -13.67 -8.97 -5.91
C THR A 121 -12.65 -10.03 -5.50
N GLU A 122 -13.05 -11.09 -4.80
CA GLU A 122 -12.19 -12.25 -4.49
C GLU A 122 -11.63 -12.87 -5.77
N GLN A 123 -12.48 -13.12 -6.77
CA GLN A 123 -12.05 -13.63 -8.08
C GLN A 123 -11.07 -12.71 -8.78
N LYS A 124 -11.30 -11.37 -8.72
CA LYS A 124 -10.39 -10.37 -9.26
C LYS A 124 -9.04 -10.40 -8.55
N VAL A 125 -9.05 -10.48 -7.21
CA VAL A 125 -7.82 -10.56 -6.40
C VAL A 125 -7.05 -11.82 -6.72
N ALA A 126 -7.69 -13.00 -6.72
CA ALA A 126 -7.04 -14.27 -7.06
C ALA A 126 -6.37 -14.23 -8.43
N ARG A 127 -7.07 -13.74 -9.47
CA ARG A 127 -6.51 -13.56 -10.82
C ARG A 127 -5.29 -12.62 -10.79
N ARG A 128 -5.34 -11.50 -10.06
CA ARG A 128 -4.23 -10.54 -9.95
C ARG A 128 -3.04 -11.13 -9.19
N VAL A 129 -3.29 -11.92 -8.14
CA VAL A 129 -2.22 -12.64 -7.41
C VAL A 129 -1.48 -13.57 -8.38
N THR A 130 -2.20 -14.41 -9.13
CA THR A 130 -1.58 -15.28 -10.15
C THR A 130 -0.84 -14.48 -11.22
N MET A 131 -1.42 -13.38 -11.70
CA MET A 131 -0.80 -12.55 -12.75
C MET A 131 0.51 -11.90 -12.28
N PHE A 132 0.60 -11.41 -11.03
CA PHE A 132 1.76 -10.65 -10.55
C PHE A 132 2.80 -11.53 -9.87
N ARG A 133 2.40 -12.64 -9.27
CA ARG A 133 3.29 -13.51 -8.50
C ARG A 133 3.56 -14.85 -9.18
N GLY A 134 2.72 -15.26 -10.15
CA GLY A 134 2.76 -16.62 -10.69
C GLY A 134 2.48 -17.65 -9.59
N ASP A 135 3.20 -18.77 -9.66
CA ASP A 135 3.08 -19.88 -8.69
C ASP A 135 4.02 -19.75 -7.48
N ARG A 136 4.64 -18.58 -7.29
CA ARG A 136 5.53 -18.36 -6.14
C ARG A 136 4.76 -18.49 -4.82
N PRO A 137 5.29 -19.22 -3.82
CA PRO A 137 4.66 -19.30 -2.50
C PRO A 137 4.62 -17.92 -1.84
N LEU A 138 3.73 -17.75 -0.86
CA LEU A 138 3.75 -16.55 -0.04
C LEU A 138 5.10 -16.40 0.67
N PRO A 139 5.62 -15.18 0.79
CA PRO A 139 6.88 -14.94 1.47
C PRO A 139 6.75 -15.20 2.98
N ASP A 140 7.88 -15.32 3.65
CA ASP A 140 7.90 -15.32 5.12
C ASP A 140 7.59 -13.91 5.63
N PHE A 141 6.44 -13.76 6.28
CA PHE A 141 5.98 -12.49 6.87
C PHE A 141 6.53 -12.21 8.27
N LYS A 142 7.33 -13.11 8.86
CA LYS A 142 7.96 -12.86 10.18
C LYS A 142 9.09 -11.84 10.11
N ARG A 143 9.66 -11.62 8.93
CA ARG A 143 10.67 -10.60 8.67
C ARG A 143 10.04 -9.19 8.70
N PRO A 144 10.84 -8.11 8.87
CA PRO A 144 10.32 -6.75 8.72
C PRO A 144 9.71 -6.54 7.33
N ILE A 145 8.53 -5.91 7.27
CA ILE A 145 7.83 -5.63 6.01
C ILE A 145 7.72 -4.13 5.82
N ILE A 146 8.21 -3.64 4.70
CA ILE A 146 8.00 -2.26 4.25
C ILE A 146 6.83 -2.28 3.26
N LEU A 147 5.64 -1.94 3.75
CA LEU A 147 4.43 -1.85 2.92
C LEU A 147 4.41 -0.50 2.21
N VAL A 148 4.22 -0.52 0.90
CA VAL A 148 4.38 0.65 0.03
C VAL A 148 3.12 0.89 -0.80
N ASP A 149 2.65 2.13 -0.81
CA ASP A 149 1.65 2.62 -1.78
C ASP A 149 2.12 3.94 -2.39
N ASP A 150 1.48 4.43 -3.46
CA ASP A 150 1.83 5.70 -4.11
C ASP A 150 1.23 6.94 -3.41
N GLY A 151 0.40 6.73 -2.42
CA GLY A 151 -0.14 7.77 -1.54
C GLY A 151 -1.26 7.26 -0.65
N LEU A 152 -1.53 8.00 0.41
CA LEU A 152 -2.52 7.68 1.41
C LEU A 152 -3.64 8.72 1.41
N ALA A 153 -4.75 8.42 0.70
CA ALA A 153 -5.97 9.23 0.74
C ALA A 153 -6.88 8.78 1.90
N SER A 154 -7.80 7.85 1.69
CA SER A 154 -8.68 7.34 2.76
C SER A 154 -8.01 6.29 3.67
N GLY A 155 -6.94 5.66 3.20
CA GLY A 155 -6.24 4.59 3.92
C GLY A 155 -6.97 3.25 3.97
N PHE A 156 -8.19 3.14 3.46
CA PHE A 156 -8.99 1.93 3.62
C PHE A 156 -8.32 0.69 3.00
N THR A 157 -7.86 0.78 1.76
CA THR A 157 -7.15 -0.31 1.06
C THR A 157 -5.89 -0.74 1.81
N LEU A 158 -5.17 0.23 2.35
CA LEU A 158 -3.94 0.02 3.10
C LEU A 158 -4.21 -0.71 4.41
N ARG A 159 -5.27 -0.35 5.15
CA ARG A 159 -5.70 -1.05 6.36
C ARG A 159 -6.07 -2.51 6.09
N VAL A 160 -6.69 -2.79 4.94
CA VAL A 160 -7.00 -4.18 4.54
C VAL A 160 -5.71 -4.96 4.28
N ALA A 161 -4.70 -4.36 3.62
CA ALA A 161 -3.38 -4.97 3.45
C ALA A 161 -2.69 -5.24 4.79
N ILE A 162 -2.69 -4.27 5.71
CA ILE A 162 -2.13 -4.41 7.07
C ILE A 162 -2.80 -5.57 7.80
N LYS A 163 -4.14 -5.63 7.79
CA LYS A 163 -4.90 -6.71 8.44
C LYS A 163 -4.53 -8.07 7.88
N ALA A 164 -4.42 -8.20 6.56
CA ALA A 164 -4.00 -9.43 5.89
C ALA A 164 -2.57 -9.83 6.31
N LEU A 165 -1.62 -8.90 6.26
CA LEU A 165 -0.24 -9.15 6.67
C LEU A 165 -0.13 -9.58 8.14
N ARG A 166 -0.84 -8.89 9.05
CA ARG A 166 -0.90 -9.25 10.48
C ARG A 166 -1.50 -10.65 10.68
N GLY A 167 -2.58 -10.96 9.96
CA GLY A 167 -3.21 -12.30 9.99
C GLY A 167 -2.28 -13.42 9.53
N ASN A 168 -1.32 -13.10 8.67
CA ASN A 168 -0.29 -14.01 8.17
C ASN A 168 1.02 -13.95 9.00
N GLY A 169 1.03 -13.30 10.15
CA GLY A 169 2.12 -13.33 11.12
C GLY A 169 3.12 -12.18 11.04
N ALA A 170 2.84 -11.13 10.26
CA ALA A 170 3.71 -9.94 10.21
C ALA A 170 3.77 -9.26 11.59
N GLY A 171 4.95 -9.29 12.21
CA GLY A 171 5.19 -8.70 13.53
C GLY A 171 5.76 -7.28 13.46
N ASN A 172 6.54 -6.96 12.44
CA ASN A 172 7.19 -5.66 12.24
C ASN A 172 6.75 -5.08 10.89
N LEU A 173 5.87 -4.08 10.90
CA LEU A 173 5.24 -3.48 9.73
C LEU A 173 5.58 -2.00 9.64
N ILE A 174 6.29 -1.63 8.60
CA ILE A 174 6.68 -0.27 8.28
C ILE A 174 5.83 0.20 7.10
N LEU A 175 5.24 1.39 7.19
CA LEU A 175 4.53 2.02 6.09
C LEU A 175 5.42 3.03 5.38
N ALA A 176 5.48 2.97 4.05
CA ALA A 176 6.17 3.94 3.22
C ALA A 176 5.27 4.46 2.10
N VAL A 177 4.88 5.74 2.18
CA VAL A 177 4.02 6.39 1.19
C VAL A 177 4.59 7.77 0.84
N PRO A 178 4.68 8.16 -0.44
CA PRO A 178 5.23 9.46 -0.84
C PRO A 178 4.45 10.66 -0.30
N THR A 179 3.13 10.53 -0.25
CA THR A 179 2.22 11.60 0.22
C THR A 179 1.07 11.01 1.02
N ALA A 180 0.61 11.73 2.02
CA ALA A 180 -0.51 11.31 2.85
C ALA A 180 -1.33 12.49 3.35
N HIS A 181 -2.65 12.27 3.49
CA HIS A 181 -3.49 13.17 4.25
C HIS A 181 -3.29 12.92 5.75
N SER A 182 -3.10 13.99 6.53
CA SER A 182 -2.74 13.90 7.96
C SER A 182 -3.78 13.14 8.79
N GLU A 183 -5.08 13.35 8.53
CA GLU A 183 -6.14 12.63 9.24
C GLU A 183 -6.13 11.14 8.95
N SER A 184 -5.95 10.76 7.68
CA SER A 184 -5.90 9.35 7.28
C SER A 184 -4.66 8.63 7.84
N MET A 185 -3.54 9.36 7.97
CA MET A 185 -2.33 8.86 8.61
C MET A 185 -2.57 8.54 10.08
N GLN A 186 -3.31 9.39 10.82
CA GLN A 186 -3.63 9.16 12.23
C GLN A 186 -4.42 7.85 12.43
N MET A 187 -5.30 7.50 11.50
CA MET A 187 -6.09 6.25 11.58
C MET A 187 -5.24 4.98 11.44
N ILE A 188 -4.03 5.07 10.86
CA ILE A 188 -3.15 3.94 10.61
C ILE A 188 -2.01 3.88 11.65
N LEU A 189 -1.79 4.96 12.37
CA LEU A 189 -0.65 5.15 13.25
C LEU A 189 -0.45 4.02 14.26
N GLU A 190 -1.54 3.46 14.80
CA GLU A 190 -1.50 2.38 15.79
C GLU A 190 -1.38 0.97 15.16
N GLU A 191 -1.51 0.87 13.84
CA GLU A 191 -1.50 -0.41 13.13
C GLU A 191 -0.10 -0.81 12.64
N VAL A 192 0.89 0.13 12.70
CA VAL A 192 2.27 -0.05 12.19
C VAL A 192 3.32 0.47 13.17
N GLU A 193 4.56 0.00 13.05
CA GLU A 193 5.68 0.38 13.91
C GLU A 193 6.31 1.72 13.54
N ALA A 194 6.30 2.07 12.24
CA ALA A 194 6.81 3.33 11.72
C ALA A 194 6.10 3.72 10.43
N ILE A 195 6.05 5.03 10.15
CA ILE A 195 5.51 5.59 8.91
C ILE A 195 6.56 6.54 8.31
N TYR A 196 6.95 6.28 7.07
CA TYR A 196 7.80 7.15 6.27
C TYR A 196 6.94 7.83 5.21
N CYS A 197 6.74 9.15 5.37
CA CYS A 197 5.90 9.94 4.49
C CYS A 197 6.54 11.32 4.24
N PRO A 198 7.35 11.49 3.18
CA PRO A 198 8.05 12.76 2.94
C PRO A 198 7.11 13.95 2.71
N ASN A 199 5.92 13.75 2.16
CA ASN A 199 4.96 14.83 1.89
C ASN A 199 3.66 14.62 2.67
N LEU A 200 3.64 15.06 3.93
CA LEU A 200 2.45 15.11 4.75
C LEU A 200 1.64 16.36 4.41
N ARG A 201 0.35 16.18 4.14
CA ARG A 201 -0.55 17.28 3.74
C ARG A 201 -1.77 17.34 4.66
N SER A 202 -2.09 18.55 5.07
CA SER A 202 -3.24 18.89 5.90
C SER A 202 -4.10 19.91 5.14
N GLY A 203 -5.29 19.57 4.75
CA GLY A 203 -6.15 20.50 4.00
C GLY A 203 -7.47 19.85 3.64
N LEU A 204 -8.47 20.67 3.29
CA LEU A 204 -9.81 20.18 2.95
C LEU A 204 -9.83 19.40 1.62
N SER A 205 -8.85 19.64 0.74
CA SER A 205 -8.74 18.95 -0.55
C SER A 205 -7.43 18.18 -0.60
N PHE A 206 -7.51 16.88 -0.86
CA PHE A 206 -6.36 16.00 -1.02
C PHE A 206 -6.61 15.02 -2.16
N ALA A 207 -5.71 15.01 -3.13
CA ALA A 207 -5.58 13.94 -4.09
C ALA A 207 -4.12 13.45 -4.11
N VAL A 208 -3.92 12.14 -4.23
CA VAL A 208 -2.58 11.55 -4.33
C VAL A 208 -1.83 12.11 -5.54
N ALA A 209 -2.53 12.27 -6.66
CA ALA A 209 -2.00 12.80 -7.91
C ALA A 209 -1.33 14.17 -7.77
N ASP A 210 -1.85 15.03 -6.87
CA ASP A 210 -1.31 16.39 -6.67
C ASP A 210 0.13 16.41 -6.16
N ALA A 211 0.64 15.31 -5.61
CA ALA A 211 2.03 15.24 -5.18
C ALA A 211 3.02 15.08 -6.34
N TYR A 212 2.53 14.77 -7.55
CA TYR A 212 3.32 14.42 -8.71
C TYR A 212 3.19 15.44 -9.83
N GLU A 213 4.29 15.74 -10.52
CA GLU A 213 4.30 16.56 -11.75
C GLU A 213 3.77 15.76 -12.95
N LEU A 214 4.19 14.49 -13.04
CA LEU A 214 3.78 13.54 -14.07
C LEU A 214 2.95 12.43 -13.42
N TRP A 215 1.65 12.45 -13.67
CA TRP A 215 0.72 11.45 -13.20
C TRP A 215 0.03 10.73 -14.36
N SER A 216 -0.05 9.41 -14.25
CA SER A 216 -0.87 8.57 -15.10
C SER A 216 -1.39 7.38 -14.29
N ASP A 217 -2.59 6.92 -14.62
CA ASP A 217 -3.09 5.68 -14.05
C ASP A 217 -2.30 4.49 -14.57
N LEU A 218 -1.94 3.59 -13.66
CA LEU A 218 -1.26 2.35 -13.98
C LEU A 218 -2.26 1.20 -14.06
N GLY A 219 -2.20 0.45 -15.16
CA GLY A 219 -2.97 -0.77 -15.35
C GLY A 219 -2.23 -2.03 -14.90
N GLU A 220 -2.91 -3.18 -14.99
CA GLU A 220 -2.33 -4.48 -14.63
C GLU A 220 -1.11 -4.83 -15.47
N GLN A 221 -1.12 -4.48 -16.76
CA GLN A 221 0.01 -4.73 -17.67
C GLN A 221 1.24 -3.87 -17.32
N ASP A 222 1.03 -2.67 -16.78
CA ASP A 222 2.12 -1.83 -16.30
C ASP A 222 2.80 -2.47 -15.09
N VAL A 223 2.01 -3.00 -14.15
CA VAL A 223 2.53 -3.74 -12.98
C VAL A 223 3.38 -4.92 -13.44
N VAL A 224 2.89 -5.73 -14.39
CA VAL A 224 3.65 -6.87 -14.93
C VAL A 224 4.98 -6.42 -15.51
N ARG A 225 4.98 -5.36 -16.36
CA ARG A 225 6.22 -4.82 -16.97
C ARG A 225 7.21 -4.32 -15.92
N ILE A 226 6.73 -3.63 -14.90
CA ILE A 226 7.55 -3.10 -13.80
C ILE A 226 8.23 -4.26 -13.04
N LEU A 227 7.48 -5.31 -12.70
CA LEU A 227 8.00 -6.47 -12.00
C LEU A 227 9.00 -7.27 -12.82
N GLN A 228 8.74 -7.48 -14.12
CA GLN A 228 9.69 -8.11 -15.04
C GLN A 228 10.99 -7.33 -15.16
N GLY A 229 10.91 -5.99 -15.27
CA GLY A 229 12.08 -5.12 -15.28
C GLY A 229 12.89 -5.14 -13.98
N PHE A 230 12.26 -5.40 -12.84
CA PHE A 230 12.95 -5.59 -11.57
C PHE A 230 13.69 -6.94 -11.53
N GLY A 231 13.03 -8.04 -11.90
CA GLY A 231 13.62 -9.38 -11.89
C GLY A 231 14.84 -9.50 -12.80
N ASN A 232 14.78 -8.92 -14.00
CA ASN A 232 15.89 -8.93 -14.97
C ASN A 232 17.10 -8.11 -14.47
N ALA A 233 16.89 -7.05 -13.70
CA ALA A 233 17.96 -6.19 -13.19
C ALA A 233 18.63 -6.76 -11.91
N SER A 234 17.91 -7.61 -11.16
CA SER A 234 18.38 -8.17 -9.90
C SER A 234 19.16 -9.48 -10.07
N GLY A 235 19.39 -9.94 -11.31
CA GLY A 235 20.04 -11.21 -11.64
C GLY A 235 19.34 -12.36 -10.94
N ALA A 236 18.57 -13.14 -11.69
CA ALA A 236 17.77 -14.26 -11.16
C ALA A 236 18.51 -15.00 -10.02
N VAL A 237 17.91 -15.02 -8.85
CA VAL A 237 18.18 -16.02 -7.82
C VAL A 237 17.07 -17.04 -7.87
#